data_b89235d8e6eb5e9b317b5dc1f457b730
#
_entry.id   b89235d8e6eb5e9b317b5dc1f457b730
#
_cell.length_a   1.000
_cell.length_b   1.000
_cell.length_c   1.000
_cell.angle_alpha   90.00
_cell.angle_beta   90.00
_cell.angle_gamma   90.00
#
_symmetry.space_group_name_H-M   'P 1'
#
loop_
_entity.id
_entity.type
_entity.pdbx_description
1 polymer ?
#
loop_
_entity_poly.entity_id
_entity_poly.type
_entity_poly.pdbx_seq_one_letter_code
_entity_poly.pdbx_strand_id
1 'polypeptide(L)'
;MKYLVVEPDEVLEPELRADLLDTWIAATDAGGAVGFTAPAPVELVAETLDEALGRVAVGLDLLGVLHNGERFVGMGLLVSRGSALQAHWRTVLRLMVHPNHQGNGAGRILMEGLRGSAVDLGLEQLQLTIRDGLGLEKFYEPLGYRIVGRHPRAVRVAADDYRDEVMLVQDLRCLEPDAGH
;
A
#
# COMPACT_ATOMS: atom_id res chain seq x y z
N MET A 1 11.58 -5.76 12.77
CA MET A 1 11.05 -5.44 11.42
C MET A 1 11.41 -4.01 11.11
N LYS A 2 11.95 -3.73 9.90
CA LYS A 2 12.46 -2.42 9.50
C LYS A 2 11.76 -1.98 8.23
N TYR A 3 11.27 -0.74 8.20
CA TYR A 3 10.78 -0.08 6.99
C TYR A 3 11.97 0.44 6.18
N LEU A 4 11.92 0.29 4.87
CA LEU A 4 12.90 0.79 3.91
C LEU A 4 12.16 1.37 2.70
N VAL A 5 12.72 2.42 2.10
CA VAL A 5 12.35 2.89 0.76
C VAL A 5 13.26 2.17 -0.23
N VAL A 6 12.69 1.67 -1.30
CA VAL A 6 13.45 1.04 -2.39
C VAL A 6 13.83 2.12 -3.38
N GLU A 7 15.14 2.27 -3.60
CA GLU A 7 15.66 3.23 -4.58
C GLU A 7 15.41 2.74 -6.03
N PRO A 8 15.31 3.63 -7.02
CA PRO A 8 15.01 3.25 -8.40
C PRO A 8 15.94 2.20 -9.04
N ASP A 9 17.20 2.12 -8.63
CA ASP A 9 18.17 1.12 -9.10
C ASP A 9 18.06 -0.22 -8.36
N GLU A 10 17.52 -0.23 -7.15
CA GLU A 10 17.34 -1.44 -6.34
C GLU A 10 16.12 -2.28 -6.78
N VAL A 11 15.17 -1.70 -7.53
CA VAL A 11 13.96 -2.43 -7.99
C VAL A 11 14.28 -3.61 -8.93
N LEU A 12 15.46 -3.64 -9.50
CA LEU A 12 15.93 -4.69 -10.40
C LEU A 12 16.52 -5.90 -9.66
N GLU A 13 16.67 -5.83 -8.34
CA GLU A 13 17.19 -6.92 -7.53
C GLU A 13 16.25 -8.14 -7.57
N PRO A 14 16.71 -9.31 -8.05
CA PRO A 14 15.84 -10.48 -8.21
C PRO A 14 15.23 -10.97 -6.89
N GLU A 15 15.96 -10.83 -5.77
CA GLU A 15 15.51 -11.24 -4.45
C GLU A 15 14.35 -10.37 -3.96
N LEU A 16 14.44 -9.04 -4.14
CA LEU A 16 13.35 -8.12 -3.84
C LEU A 16 12.09 -8.53 -4.59
N ARG A 17 12.20 -8.69 -5.93
CA ARG A 17 11.05 -9.08 -6.76
C ARG A 17 10.43 -10.41 -6.32
N ALA A 18 11.26 -11.44 -6.04
CA ALA A 18 10.78 -12.75 -5.63
C ALA A 18 10.02 -12.69 -4.29
N ASP A 19 10.54 -11.96 -3.31
CA ASP A 19 9.93 -11.81 -1.99
C ASP A 19 8.62 -11.03 -2.06
N LEU A 20 8.55 -9.98 -2.89
CA LEU A 20 7.33 -9.19 -3.07
C LEU A 20 6.25 -9.99 -3.80
N LEU A 21 6.62 -10.78 -4.80
CA LEU A 21 5.70 -11.67 -5.51
C LEU A 21 5.11 -12.73 -4.56
N ASP A 22 5.96 -13.40 -3.78
CA ASP A 22 5.53 -14.37 -2.77
C ASP A 22 4.57 -13.72 -1.74
N THR A 23 4.93 -12.54 -1.23
CA THR A 23 4.09 -11.78 -0.30
C THR A 23 2.73 -11.44 -0.89
N TRP A 24 2.68 -11.04 -2.17
CA TRP A 24 1.41 -10.67 -2.82
C TRP A 24 0.51 -11.89 -3.06
N ILE A 25 1.09 -12.99 -3.56
CA ILE A 25 0.37 -14.26 -3.74
C ILE A 25 -0.19 -14.74 -2.40
N ALA A 26 0.65 -14.83 -1.37
CA ALA A 26 0.24 -15.27 -0.05
C ALA A 26 -0.85 -14.37 0.58
N ALA A 27 -0.74 -13.04 0.44
CA ALA A 27 -1.75 -12.11 0.94
C ALA A 27 -3.07 -12.26 0.19
N THR A 28 -3.05 -12.49 -1.13
CA THR A 28 -4.25 -12.74 -1.95
C THR A 28 -4.94 -14.03 -1.51
N ASP A 29 -4.19 -15.12 -1.38
CA ASP A 29 -4.72 -16.43 -1.00
C ASP A 29 -5.27 -16.48 0.42
N ALA A 30 -4.75 -15.61 1.30
CA ALA A 30 -5.31 -15.38 2.63
C ALA A 30 -6.57 -14.49 2.63
N GLY A 31 -7.10 -14.08 1.46
CA GLY A 31 -8.31 -13.27 1.33
C GLY A 31 -8.11 -11.77 1.44
N GLY A 32 -6.86 -11.28 1.39
CA GLY A 32 -6.53 -9.87 1.41
C GLY A 32 -7.14 -9.08 0.24
N ALA A 33 -7.53 -7.83 0.48
CA ALA A 33 -8.05 -6.93 -0.55
C ALA A 33 -6.90 -6.21 -1.28
N VAL A 34 -6.04 -6.97 -1.94
CA VAL A 34 -4.78 -6.48 -2.56
C VAL A 34 -4.81 -6.48 -4.10
N GLY A 35 -6.02 -6.47 -4.67
CA GLY A 35 -6.25 -6.31 -6.11
C GLY A 35 -6.69 -7.58 -6.83
N PHE A 36 -6.55 -8.73 -6.19
CA PHE A 36 -6.97 -10.02 -6.73
C PHE A 36 -7.82 -10.80 -5.73
N THR A 37 -8.44 -11.89 -6.17
CA THR A 37 -9.17 -12.84 -5.33
C THR A 37 -8.48 -14.20 -5.35
N ALA A 38 -8.62 -14.96 -4.27
CA ALA A 38 -8.08 -16.32 -4.20
C ALA A 38 -8.85 -17.28 -5.16
N PRO A 39 -8.17 -18.26 -5.79
CA PRO A 39 -6.72 -18.43 -5.77
C PRO A 39 -6.00 -17.32 -6.57
N ALA A 40 -4.81 -16.91 -6.11
CA ALA A 40 -4.07 -15.84 -6.76
C ALA A 40 -3.69 -16.21 -8.20
N PRO A 41 -4.02 -15.38 -9.20
CA PRO A 41 -3.60 -15.59 -10.59
C PRO A 41 -2.12 -15.20 -10.74
N VAL A 42 -1.21 -16.15 -10.47
CA VAL A 42 0.23 -15.92 -10.27
C VAL A 42 0.87 -15.10 -11.40
N GLU A 43 0.57 -15.44 -12.67
CA GLU A 43 1.11 -14.75 -13.83
C GLU A 43 0.66 -13.28 -13.87
N LEU A 44 -0.63 -13.03 -13.59
CA LEU A 44 -1.18 -11.68 -13.60
C LEU A 44 -0.68 -10.84 -12.42
N VAL A 45 -0.47 -11.49 -11.25
CA VAL A 45 0.17 -10.84 -10.10
C VAL A 45 1.59 -10.42 -10.46
N ALA A 46 2.36 -11.32 -11.10
CA ALA A 46 3.73 -11.06 -11.53
C ALA A 46 3.80 -9.90 -12.54
N GLU A 47 2.95 -9.91 -13.58
CA GLU A 47 2.87 -8.81 -14.55
C GLU A 47 2.54 -7.48 -13.87
N THR A 48 1.55 -7.47 -12.97
CA THR A 48 1.15 -6.25 -12.24
C THR A 48 2.26 -5.75 -11.31
N LEU A 49 3.02 -6.65 -10.70
CA LEU A 49 4.20 -6.29 -9.89
C LEU A 49 5.29 -5.67 -10.78
N ASP A 50 5.59 -6.26 -11.94
CA ASP A 50 6.60 -5.75 -12.86
C ASP A 50 6.23 -4.36 -13.40
N GLU A 51 4.96 -4.12 -13.72
CA GLU A 51 4.47 -2.79 -14.08
C GLU A 51 4.68 -1.77 -12.94
N ALA A 52 4.37 -2.16 -11.69
CA ALA A 52 4.56 -1.29 -10.54
C ALA A 52 6.06 -0.98 -10.28
N LEU A 53 6.94 -1.99 -10.35
CA LEU A 53 8.39 -1.82 -10.24
C LEU A 53 8.93 -0.93 -11.36
N GLY A 54 8.44 -1.08 -12.60
CA GLY A 54 8.80 -0.21 -13.71
C GLY A 54 8.47 1.26 -13.48
N ARG A 55 7.36 1.57 -12.79
CA ARG A 55 7.00 2.95 -12.41
C ARG A 55 7.90 3.50 -11.29
N VAL A 56 8.34 2.65 -10.36
CA VAL A 56 9.32 3.00 -9.32
C VAL A 56 10.69 3.27 -9.94
N ALA A 57 11.13 2.41 -10.86
CA ALA A 57 12.42 2.54 -11.56
C ALA A 57 12.60 3.87 -12.30
N VAL A 58 11.49 4.47 -12.78
CA VAL A 58 11.53 5.79 -13.44
C VAL A 58 11.17 6.94 -12.50
N GLY A 59 11.09 6.70 -11.20
CA GLY A 59 10.83 7.72 -10.17
C GLY A 59 9.41 8.29 -10.14
N LEU A 60 8.45 7.66 -10.81
CA LEU A 60 7.04 8.09 -10.79
C LEU A 60 6.36 7.75 -9.46
N ASP A 61 6.62 6.55 -8.96
CA ASP A 61 6.04 6.04 -7.72
C ASP A 61 7.15 5.76 -6.70
N LEU A 62 6.77 5.66 -5.41
CA LEU A 62 7.66 5.25 -4.33
C LEU A 62 7.21 3.89 -3.82
N LEU A 63 8.14 2.97 -3.64
CA LEU A 63 7.93 1.68 -3.02
C LEU A 63 8.52 1.66 -1.61
N GLY A 64 7.66 1.49 -0.61
CA GLY A 64 8.07 1.18 0.75
C GLY A 64 7.95 -0.31 1.04
N VAL A 65 8.93 -0.89 1.71
CA VAL A 65 8.97 -2.31 2.03
C VAL A 65 9.28 -2.56 3.51
N LEU A 66 8.87 -3.73 4.01
CA LEU A 66 9.28 -4.23 5.31
C LEU A 66 10.27 -5.37 5.16
N HIS A 67 11.41 -5.25 5.83
CA HIS A 67 12.44 -6.30 5.93
C HIS A 67 12.49 -6.85 7.36
N ASN A 68 12.45 -8.18 7.51
CA ASN A 68 12.43 -8.85 8.81
C ASN A 68 13.82 -9.23 9.36
N GLY A 69 14.88 -8.93 8.61
CA GLY A 69 16.28 -9.32 8.86
C GLY A 69 16.79 -10.38 7.88
N GLU A 70 15.89 -11.11 7.23
CA GLU A 70 16.21 -12.20 6.28
C GLU A 70 15.63 -11.90 4.88
N ARG A 71 14.40 -11.41 4.80
CA ARG A 71 13.69 -11.18 3.52
C ARG A 71 12.70 -10.01 3.62
N PHE A 72 12.18 -9.59 2.47
CA PHE A 72 11.10 -8.62 2.39
C PHE A 72 9.74 -9.30 2.63
N VAL A 73 8.99 -8.80 3.61
CA VAL A 73 7.74 -9.43 4.09
C VAL A 73 6.53 -8.51 4.04
N GLY A 74 6.67 -7.37 3.40
CA GLY A 74 5.57 -6.44 3.21
C GLY A 74 5.93 -5.34 2.25
N MET A 75 4.92 -4.75 1.61
CA MET A 75 5.08 -3.66 0.66
C MET A 75 3.90 -2.69 0.68
N GLY A 76 4.14 -1.48 0.21
CA GLY A 76 3.13 -0.48 -0.10
C GLY A 76 3.68 0.55 -1.06
N LEU A 77 2.84 1.01 -1.97
CA LEU A 77 3.20 1.99 -2.99
C LEU A 77 2.59 3.35 -2.68
N LEU A 78 3.35 4.43 -2.91
CA LEU A 78 2.82 5.78 -3.04
C LEU A 78 2.74 6.12 -4.53
N VAL A 79 1.55 6.00 -5.10
CA VAL A 79 1.31 6.09 -6.55
C VAL A 79 0.96 7.52 -6.93
N SER A 80 1.71 8.07 -7.90
CA SER A 80 1.47 9.38 -8.51
C SER A 80 0.40 9.30 -9.60
N ARG A 81 -0.46 10.32 -9.66
CA ARG A 81 -1.42 10.49 -10.75
C ARG A 81 -0.82 11.09 -12.02
N GLY A 82 0.46 11.51 -11.98
CA GLY A 82 1.15 12.09 -13.13
C GLY A 82 0.65 13.49 -13.56
N SER A 83 -0.22 14.12 -12.78
CA SER A 83 -0.76 15.46 -13.06
C SER A 83 -0.18 16.49 -12.10
N ALA A 84 0.27 17.64 -12.62
CA ALA A 84 0.76 18.75 -11.79
C ALA A 84 -0.30 19.28 -10.82
N LEU A 85 -1.59 19.24 -11.20
CA LEU A 85 -2.69 19.65 -10.33
C LEU A 85 -2.93 18.70 -9.15
N GLN A 86 -2.37 17.50 -9.19
CA GLN A 86 -2.51 16.46 -8.18
C GLN A 86 -1.15 16.07 -7.57
N ALA A 87 -0.10 16.86 -7.79
CA ALA A 87 1.26 16.55 -7.34
C ALA A 87 1.41 16.58 -5.81
N HIS A 88 0.51 17.27 -5.10
CA HIS A 88 0.53 17.44 -3.65
C HIS A 88 -0.02 16.24 -2.86
N TRP A 89 -0.48 15.19 -3.53
CA TRP A 89 -0.96 13.97 -2.88
C TRP A 89 -0.65 12.70 -3.67
N ARG A 90 -0.69 11.55 -3.00
CA ARG A 90 -0.51 10.24 -3.62
C ARG A 90 -1.54 9.24 -3.11
N THR A 91 -1.78 8.20 -3.92
CA THR A 91 -2.58 7.06 -3.52
C THR A 91 -1.68 6.01 -2.87
N VAL A 92 -2.03 5.58 -1.65
CA VAL A 92 -1.45 4.36 -1.07
C VAL A 92 -2.10 3.17 -1.74
N LEU A 93 -1.30 2.36 -2.42
CA LEU A 93 -1.78 1.20 -3.18
C LEU A 93 -0.99 -0.05 -2.80
N ARG A 94 -1.62 -1.21 -2.91
CA ARG A 94 -0.98 -2.52 -2.66
C ARG A 94 -0.30 -2.62 -1.30
N LEU A 95 -0.95 -2.04 -0.26
CA LEU A 95 -0.49 -2.20 1.11
C LEU A 95 -0.74 -3.64 1.57
N MET A 96 0.32 -4.36 1.82
CA MET A 96 0.22 -5.75 2.29
C MET A 96 1.42 -6.17 3.14
N VAL A 97 1.17 -7.13 4.01
CA VAL A 97 2.19 -7.85 4.79
C VAL A 97 1.93 -9.33 4.59
N HIS A 98 2.98 -10.10 4.42
CA HIS A 98 2.89 -11.56 4.30
C HIS A 98 2.12 -12.15 5.50
N PRO A 99 1.14 -13.06 5.31
CA PRO A 99 0.26 -13.54 6.37
C PRO A 99 0.99 -14.04 7.62
N ASN A 100 2.13 -14.72 7.45
CA ASN A 100 2.94 -15.22 8.56
C ASN A 100 3.56 -14.12 9.44
N HIS A 101 3.51 -12.86 8.99
CA HIS A 101 4.08 -11.71 9.67
C HIS A 101 3.02 -10.68 10.07
N GLN A 102 1.72 -10.98 9.90
CA GLN A 102 0.61 -10.16 10.36
C GLN A 102 0.34 -10.31 11.88
N GLY A 103 -0.52 -9.46 12.43
CA GLY A 103 -0.98 -9.55 13.83
C GLY A 103 -0.03 -8.96 14.88
N ASN A 104 1.19 -8.56 14.50
CA ASN A 104 2.24 -8.03 15.40
C ASN A 104 2.60 -6.56 15.15
N GLY A 105 1.70 -5.80 14.51
CA GLY A 105 1.91 -4.37 14.22
C GLY A 105 2.67 -4.07 12.93
N ALA A 106 3.05 -5.07 12.13
CA ALA A 106 3.81 -4.88 10.90
C ALA A 106 3.12 -3.93 9.88
N GLY A 107 1.81 -4.08 9.69
CA GLY A 107 1.05 -3.17 8.83
C GLY A 107 1.10 -1.72 9.31
N ARG A 108 1.10 -1.49 10.62
CA ARG A 108 1.25 -0.16 11.20
C ARG A 108 2.64 0.42 10.92
N ILE A 109 3.70 -0.35 11.12
CA ILE A 109 5.08 0.06 10.81
C ILE A 109 5.20 0.47 9.34
N LEU A 110 4.61 -0.31 8.43
CA LEU A 110 4.61 -0.02 6.99
C LEU A 110 3.87 1.29 6.68
N MET A 111 2.69 1.50 7.26
CA MET A 111 1.91 2.73 7.05
C MET A 111 2.59 3.97 7.63
N GLU A 112 3.17 3.87 8.83
CA GLU A 112 3.91 4.96 9.45
C GLU A 112 5.17 5.30 8.63
N GLY A 113 5.85 4.29 8.08
CA GLY A 113 6.98 4.49 7.17
C GLY A 113 6.57 5.19 5.87
N LEU A 114 5.50 4.73 5.21
CA LEU A 114 4.96 5.38 4.00
C LEU A 114 4.52 6.83 4.27
N ARG A 115 3.92 7.07 5.42
CA ARG A 115 3.56 8.43 5.85
C ARG A 115 4.80 9.31 6.01
N GLY A 116 5.86 8.81 6.66
CA GLY A 116 7.14 9.51 6.78
C GLY A 116 7.69 9.88 5.41
N SER A 117 7.78 8.90 4.51
CA SER A 117 8.23 9.14 3.12
C SER A 117 7.36 10.16 2.37
N ALA A 118 6.04 10.17 2.62
CA ALA A 118 5.14 11.16 2.04
C ALA A 118 5.43 12.58 2.53
N VAL A 119 5.72 12.75 3.82
CA VAL A 119 6.12 14.04 4.41
C VAL A 119 7.47 14.48 3.83
N ASP A 120 8.45 13.59 3.70
CA ASP A 120 9.76 13.89 3.11
C ASP A 120 9.65 14.31 1.64
N LEU A 121 8.67 13.78 0.91
CA LEU A 121 8.32 14.20 -0.46
C LEU A 121 7.54 15.53 -0.52
N GLY A 122 7.20 16.15 0.61
CA GLY A 122 6.41 17.39 0.68
C GLY A 122 4.94 17.20 0.30
N LEU A 123 4.40 15.99 0.44
CA LEU A 123 2.98 15.73 0.14
C LEU A 123 2.09 16.29 1.26
N GLU A 124 0.91 16.78 0.87
CA GLU A 124 -0.09 17.32 1.78
C GLU A 124 -1.14 16.26 2.20
N GLN A 125 -1.34 15.22 1.38
CA GLN A 125 -2.36 14.21 1.62
C GLN A 125 -1.93 12.83 1.12
N LEU A 126 -2.42 11.80 1.82
CA LEU A 126 -2.48 10.42 1.33
C LEU A 126 -3.94 9.99 1.17
N GLN A 127 -4.22 9.31 0.06
CA GLN A 127 -5.53 8.73 -0.23
C GLN A 127 -5.39 7.23 -0.39
N LEU A 128 -6.37 6.47 0.04
CA LEU A 128 -6.49 5.05 -0.26
C LEU A 128 -7.96 4.65 -0.41
N THR A 129 -8.19 3.49 -0.99
CA THR A 129 -9.51 2.86 -1.00
C THR A 129 -9.45 1.49 -0.33
N ILE A 130 -10.52 1.14 0.36
CA ILE A 130 -10.69 -0.17 0.97
C ILE A 130 -11.96 -0.83 0.44
N ARG A 131 -11.95 -2.15 0.41
CA ARG A 131 -13.15 -2.95 0.16
C ARG A 131 -13.95 -3.05 1.45
N ASP A 132 -15.24 -2.67 1.41
CA ASP A 132 -16.16 -2.78 2.53
C ASP A 132 -16.35 -4.24 2.97
N GLY A 133 -16.69 -4.41 4.25
CA GLY A 133 -17.00 -5.72 4.86
C GLY A 133 -15.79 -6.46 5.45
N LEU A 134 -14.58 -5.88 5.42
CA LEU A 134 -13.38 -6.43 6.03
C LEU A 134 -13.00 -5.76 7.36
N GLY A 135 -13.70 -4.70 7.76
CA GLY A 135 -13.43 -3.95 8.99
C GLY A 135 -12.09 -3.20 8.97
N LEU A 136 -11.55 -2.91 7.78
CA LEU A 136 -10.27 -2.22 7.60
C LEU A 136 -10.31 -0.77 8.07
N GLU A 137 -11.48 -0.15 8.17
CA GLU A 137 -11.67 1.19 8.73
C GLU A 137 -11.02 1.29 10.12
N LYS A 138 -11.21 0.28 10.96
CA LYS A 138 -10.65 0.20 12.33
C LYS A 138 -9.11 0.19 12.36
N PHE A 139 -8.50 -0.23 11.25
CA PHE A 139 -7.05 -0.19 11.10
C PHE A 139 -6.56 1.20 10.68
N TYR A 140 -7.28 1.88 9.77
CA TYR A 140 -6.85 3.15 9.20
C TYR A 140 -7.25 4.39 10.04
N GLU A 141 -8.39 4.36 10.75
CA GLU A 141 -8.85 5.48 11.59
C GLU A 141 -7.80 5.91 12.64
N PRO A 142 -7.17 4.98 13.43
CA PRO A 142 -6.14 5.36 14.40
C PRO A 142 -4.85 5.90 13.76
N LEU A 143 -4.67 5.71 12.45
CA LEU A 143 -3.56 6.25 11.66
C LEU A 143 -3.88 7.65 11.10
N GLY A 144 -5.05 8.22 11.43
CA GLY A 144 -5.46 9.56 11.01
C GLY A 144 -6.20 9.61 9.69
N TYR A 145 -6.59 8.47 9.11
CA TYR A 145 -7.44 8.42 7.93
C TYR A 145 -8.90 8.65 8.29
N ARG A 146 -9.62 9.37 7.42
CA ARG A 146 -11.06 9.58 7.54
C ARG A 146 -11.77 9.19 6.24
N ILE A 147 -12.97 8.64 6.33
CA ILE A 147 -13.81 8.33 5.17
C ILE A 147 -14.27 9.65 4.54
N VAL A 148 -14.08 9.77 3.23
CA VAL A 148 -14.49 10.94 2.43
C VAL A 148 -15.48 10.59 1.33
N GLY A 149 -15.68 9.31 1.05
CA GLY A 149 -16.62 8.88 0.02
C GLY A 149 -16.82 7.37 0.00
N ARG A 150 -17.86 6.95 -0.73
CA ARG A 150 -18.20 5.54 -0.94
C ARG A 150 -18.74 5.38 -2.36
N HIS A 151 -18.24 4.37 -3.07
CA HIS A 151 -18.73 3.95 -4.37
C HIS A 151 -19.48 2.62 -4.21
N PRO A 152 -20.82 2.62 -4.28
CA PRO A 152 -21.61 1.41 -4.07
C PRO A 152 -21.34 0.36 -5.13
N ARG A 153 -21.19 -0.90 -4.70
CA ARG A 153 -21.02 -2.07 -5.57
C ARG A 153 -19.83 -1.96 -6.56
N ALA A 154 -18.80 -1.21 -6.22
CA ALA A 154 -17.66 -0.96 -7.08
C ALA A 154 -16.78 -2.19 -7.31
N VAL A 155 -16.73 -3.11 -6.33
CA VAL A 155 -15.86 -4.28 -6.37
C VAL A 155 -16.72 -5.54 -6.46
N ARG A 156 -16.54 -6.32 -7.53
CA ARG A 156 -17.15 -7.63 -7.68
C ARG A 156 -16.16 -8.72 -7.24
N VAL A 157 -16.45 -9.37 -6.11
CA VAL A 157 -15.60 -10.42 -5.54
C VAL A 157 -16.03 -11.83 -5.96
N ALA A 158 -17.30 -12.00 -6.33
CA ALA A 158 -17.86 -13.23 -6.91
C ALA A 158 -19.06 -12.90 -7.82
N ALA A 159 -19.66 -13.89 -8.45
CA ALA A 159 -20.76 -13.71 -9.42
C ALA A 159 -21.88 -12.82 -8.89
N ASP A 160 -22.29 -13.01 -7.62
CA ASP A 160 -23.37 -12.28 -6.97
C ASP A 160 -22.92 -11.54 -5.69
N ASP A 161 -21.59 -11.43 -5.45
CA ASP A 161 -21.03 -10.73 -4.32
C ASP A 161 -20.34 -9.44 -4.77
N TYR A 162 -21.02 -8.32 -4.52
CA TYR A 162 -20.52 -6.97 -4.78
C TYR A 162 -20.25 -6.27 -3.45
N ARG A 163 -19.13 -5.55 -3.41
CA ARG A 163 -18.72 -4.75 -2.24
C ARG A 163 -18.59 -3.30 -2.63
N ASP A 164 -18.84 -2.43 -1.68
CA ASP A 164 -18.56 -1.02 -1.87
C ASP A 164 -17.05 -0.78 -1.81
N GLU A 165 -16.61 0.22 -2.53
CA GLU A 165 -15.28 0.81 -2.36
C GLU A 165 -15.41 2.05 -1.49
N VAL A 166 -14.69 2.07 -0.36
CA VAL A 166 -14.69 3.19 0.59
C VAL A 166 -13.40 3.97 0.43
N MET A 167 -13.51 5.26 0.15
CA MET A 167 -12.37 6.17 -0.02
C MET A 167 -12.02 6.82 1.32
N LEU A 168 -10.74 6.75 1.68
CA LEU A 168 -10.19 7.37 2.88
C LEU A 168 -9.07 8.34 2.51
N VAL A 169 -8.97 9.41 3.28
CA VAL A 169 -7.92 10.44 3.14
C VAL A 169 -7.30 10.75 4.49
N GLN A 170 -5.98 10.87 4.52
CA GLN A 170 -5.20 11.44 5.61
C GLN A 170 -4.64 12.80 5.18
N ASP A 171 -4.89 13.85 5.98
CA ASP A 171 -4.28 15.17 5.82
C ASP A 171 -2.93 15.19 6.57
N LEU A 172 -1.84 15.44 5.86
CA LEU A 172 -0.49 15.46 6.42
C LEU A 172 -0.09 16.84 6.96
N ARG A 173 -0.82 17.91 6.59
CA ARG A 173 -0.51 19.28 7.00
C ARG A 173 -0.82 19.55 8.48
N CYS A 174 -1.74 18.78 9.06
CA CYS A 174 -2.12 18.90 10.47
C CYS A 174 -1.13 18.24 11.44
N LEU A 175 -0.02 17.74 10.91
CA LEU A 175 1.07 17.15 11.66
C LEU A 175 2.18 18.19 11.78
N GLU A 176 1.98 19.24 12.61
CA GLU A 176 3.14 20.02 13.05
C GLU A 176 4.17 19.08 13.70
N PRO A 177 5.46 19.18 13.34
CA PRO A 177 6.46 18.48 14.09
C PRO A 177 6.33 18.93 15.54
N ASP A 178 6.23 17.95 16.44
CA ASP A 178 6.30 18.18 17.88
C ASP A 178 7.52 19.05 18.14
N ALA A 179 7.29 20.35 18.34
CA ALA A 179 8.34 21.29 18.69
C ALA A 179 8.72 20.95 20.13
N GLY A 180 9.66 19.99 20.23
CA GLY A 180 10.24 19.59 21.50
C GLY A 180 10.76 20.82 22.23
N HIS A 181 10.20 21.03 23.39
CA HIS A 181 10.75 21.91 24.42
C HIS A 181 11.73 21.11 25.26
#